data_cf38e2a12cd64587839877f5f1daaf2b
#
_entry.id   cf38e2a12cd64587839877f5f1daaf2b
#
_cell.length_a   1.000
_cell.length_b   1.000
_cell.length_c   1.000
_cell.angle_alpha   90.00
_cell.angle_beta   90.00
_cell.angle_gamma   90.00
#
_symmetry.space_group_name_H-M   'P 1'
#
loop_
_entity.id
_entity.type
_entity.pdbx_description
1 polymer ?
#
loop_
_entity_poly.entity_id
_entity_poly.type
_entity_poly.pdbx_seq_one_letter_code
_entity_poly.pdbx_strand_id
1 'polypeptide(L)'
;MDNLELESLRNKIDQIDTSLCQMIKERQSLASKIMNAKKGGFPFDPDREEKLIKKLVTLGLDKFLVEKVWRQIISANLSIQKVLKIGVAGNDDEIKSAYSAHFGNYFDTTHFLSVVSLLASLDNKDIEIGFIDSKSLSKLKKHTDIKVNFEIIANVPLYKSANQKSYNIIKLKDNKS
;
A
#
# COMPACT_ATOMS: atom_id res chain seq x y z
N MET A 1 4.07 39.19 16.77
CA MET A 1 2.83 38.40 16.58
C MET A 1 2.17 38.32 17.95
N ASP A 2 0.96 38.82 18.07
CA ASP A 2 0.26 38.91 19.37
C ASP A 2 -0.11 37.46 19.80
N ASN A 3 0.00 37.15 21.09
CA ASN A 3 -0.30 35.79 21.62
C ASN A 3 -1.74 35.37 21.29
N LEU A 4 -2.67 36.34 21.23
CA LEU A 4 -4.07 36.11 20.85
C LEU A 4 -4.25 35.72 19.38
N GLU A 5 -3.43 36.27 18.47
CA GLU A 5 -3.46 35.87 17.05
C GLU A 5 -2.96 34.45 16.86
N LEU A 6 -1.87 34.06 17.55
CA LEU A 6 -1.32 32.71 17.52
C LEU A 6 -2.35 31.68 18.05
N GLU A 7 -3.00 31.96 19.15
CA GLU A 7 -4.07 31.12 19.73
C GLU A 7 -5.24 30.97 18.76
N SER A 8 -5.66 32.05 18.11
CA SER A 8 -6.73 32.00 17.10
C SER A 8 -6.38 31.11 15.91
N LEU A 9 -5.12 31.16 15.42
CA LEU A 9 -4.64 30.30 14.32
C LEU A 9 -4.58 28.85 14.74
N ARG A 10 -4.10 28.52 15.94
CA ARG A 10 -4.09 27.15 16.49
C ARG A 10 -5.51 26.58 16.57
N ASN A 11 -6.46 27.36 17.12
CA ASN A 11 -7.85 26.92 17.19
C ASN A 11 -8.47 26.62 15.82
N LYS A 12 -8.08 27.38 14.77
CA LYS A 12 -8.51 27.08 13.39
C LYS A 12 -7.92 25.77 12.86
N ILE A 13 -6.64 25.50 13.17
CA ILE A 13 -6.00 24.23 12.80
C ILE A 13 -6.71 23.08 13.48
N ASP A 14 -6.99 23.15 14.78
CA ASP A 14 -7.69 22.12 15.55
C ASP A 14 -9.09 21.83 15.00
N GLN A 15 -9.80 22.84 14.51
CA GLN A 15 -11.10 22.68 13.84
C GLN A 15 -10.96 21.93 12.52
N ILE A 16 -9.93 22.24 11.72
CA ILE A 16 -9.63 21.55 10.47
C ILE A 16 -9.30 20.08 10.75
N ASP A 17 -8.44 19.80 11.73
CA ASP A 17 -8.05 18.43 12.11
C ASP A 17 -9.25 17.62 12.61
N THR A 18 -10.14 18.23 13.37
CA THR A 18 -11.41 17.62 13.79
C THR A 18 -12.26 17.25 12.57
N SER A 19 -12.37 18.14 11.60
CA SER A 19 -13.12 17.89 10.35
C SER A 19 -12.49 16.79 9.51
N LEU A 20 -11.15 16.77 9.38
CA LEU A 20 -10.43 15.70 8.71
C LEU A 20 -10.68 14.35 9.38
N CYS A 21 -10.64 14.28 10.71
CA CYS A 21 -10.93 13.06 11.46
C CYS A 21 -12.35 12.54 11.17
N GLN A 22 -13.34 13.42 11.12
CA GLN A 22 -14.72 13.05 10.79
C GLN A 22 -14.84 12.51 9.35
N MET A 23 -14.22 13.18 8.38
CA MET A 23 -14.21 12.72 6.98
C MET A 23 -13.50 11.36 6.81
N ILE A 24 -12.42 11.12 7.55
CA ILE A 24 -11.74 9.81 7.54
C ILE A 24 -12.65 8.71 8.10
N LYS A 25 -13.39 8.97 9.20
CA LYS A 25 -14.37 8.02 9.76
C LYS A 25 -15.49 7.71 8.76
N GLU A 26 -16.02 8.72 8.09
CA GLU A 26 -17.03 8.53 7.05
C GLU A 26 -16.50 7.67 5.90
N ARG A 27 -15.29 7.96 5.42
CA ARG A 27 -14.63 7.16 4.39
C ARG A 27 -14.45 5.70 4.81
N GLN A 28 -14.11 5.42 6.06
CA GLN A 28 -13.99 4.05 6.60
C GLN A 28 -15.35 3.32 6.57
N SER A 29 -16.42 4.00 6.97
CA SER A 29 -17.77 3.44 6.89
C SER A 29 -18.18 3.07 5.45
N LEU A 30 -17.85 3.92 4.47
CA LEU A 30 -18.11 3.63 3.06
C LEU A 30 -17.24 2.47 2.54
N ALA A 31 -15.99 2.36 2.98
CA ALA A 31 -15.10 1.26 2.59
C ALA A 31 -15.67 -0.10 3.05
N SER A 32 -16.21 -0.17 4.26
CA SER A 32 -16.87 -1.37 4.77
C SER A 32 -18.12 -1.76 3.94
N LYS A 33 -18.90 -0.78 3.52
CA LYS A 33 -20.08 -1.02 2.65
C LYS A 33 -19.67 -1.53 1.26
N ILE A 34 -18.57 -1.02 0.69
CA ILE A 34 -18.05 -1.49 -0.60
C ILE A 34 -17.61 -2.96 -0.51
N MET A 35 -16.98 -3.37 0.59
CA MET A 35 -16.58 -4.76 0.78
C MET A 35 -17.79 -5.70 0.79
N ASN A 36 -18.83 -5.34 1.51
CA ASN A 36 -20.08 -6.10 1.55
C ASN A 36 -20.72 -6.21 0.15
N ALA A 37 -20.65 -5.14 -0.65
CA ALA A 37 -21.19 -5.13 -2.02
C ALA A 37 -20.35 -5.98 -2.99
N LYS A 38 -19.04 -6.11 -2.79
CA LYS A 38 -18.14 -6.95 -3.62
C LYS A 38 -18.24 -8.45 -3.37
N LYS A 39 -19.11 -8.91 -2.47
CA LYS A 39 -19.33 -10.34 -2.15
C LYS A 39 -18.03 -11.13 -1.89
N GLY A 40 -17.05 -10.52 -1.21
CA GLY A 40 -15.81 -11.19 -0.81
C GLY A 40 -14.70 -11.25 -1.88
N GLY A 41 -14.76 -10.45 -2.93
CA GLY A 41 -13.68 -10.31 -3.91
C GLY A 41 -12.37 -9.79 -3.29
N PHE A 42 -11.27 -9.85 -4.06
CA PHE A 42 -9.97 -9.37 -3.61
C PHE A 42 -10.05 -7.87 -3.30
N PRO A 43 -9.77 -7.41 -2.07
CA PRO A 43 -10.07 -6.05 -1.65
C PRO A 43 -9.06 -5.03 -2.18
N PHE A 44 -7.84 -5.45 -2.48
CA PHE A 44 -6.75 -4.60 -2.93
C PHE A 44 -6.88 -4.31 -4.44
N ASP A 45 -7.00 -3.02 -4.79
CA ASP A 45 -7.19 -2.53 -6.16
C ASP A 45 -6.16 -1.40 -6.43
N PRO A 46 -4.93 -1.78 -6.78
CA PRO A 46 -3.83 -0.82 -6.95
C PRO A 46 -4.08 0.19 -8.07
N ASP A 47 -4.77 -0.17 -9.14
CA ASP A 47 -5.09 0.74 -10.25
C ASP A 47 -6.02 1.87 -9.80
N ARG A 48 -7.02 1.53 -8.99
CA ARG A 48 -7.94 2.51 -8.41
C ARG A 48 -7.21 3.41 -7.41
N GLU A 49 -6.33 2.85 -6.59
CA GLU A 49 -5.54 3.58 -5.61
C GLU A 49 -4.60 4.58 -6.29
N GLU A 50 -3.92 4.16 -7.35
CA GLU A 50 -3.05 5.03 -8.14
C GLU A 50 -3.82 6.17 -8.79
N LYS A 51 -4.98 5.88 -9.41
CA LYS A 51 -5.88 6.88 -9.99
C LYS A 51 -6.36 7.89 -8.94
N LEU A 52 -6.68 7.43 -7.74
CA LEU A 52 -7.08 8.29 -6.63
C LEU A 52 -5.94 9.23 -6.24
N ILE A 53 -4.74 8.71 -5.99
CA ILE A 53 -3.58 9.51 -5.58
C ILE A 53 -3.25 10.55 -6.65
N LYS A 54 -3.20 10.15 -7.93
CA LYS A 54 -2.97 11.08 -9.05
C LYS A 54 -4.01 12.19 -9.09
N LYS A 55 -5.29 11.86 -8.92
CA LYS A 55 -6.37 12.86 -8.86
C LYS A 55 -6.18 13.83 -7.70
N LEU A 56 -5.80 13.36 -6.53
CA LEU A 56 -5.62 14.22 -5.36
C LEU A 56 -4.44 15.18 -5.50
N VAL A 57 -3.37 14.76 -6.18
CA VAL A 57 -2.24 15.66 -6.51
C VAL A 57 -2.69 16.83 -7.39
N THR A 58 -3.69 16.66 -8.27
CA THR A 58 -4.22 17.78 -9.07
C THR A 58 -4.93 18.85 -8.26
N LEU A 59 -5.23 18.58 -6.97
CA LEU A 59 -5.83 19.54 -6.06
C LEU A 59 -4.81 20.52 -5.42
N GLY A 60 -3.51 20.40 -5.77
CA GLY A 60 -2.48 21.37 -5.44
C GLY A 60 -1.61 21.05 -4.23
N LEU A 61 -1.78 19.88 -3.60
CA LEU A 61 -0.87 19.43 -2.56
C LEU A 61 0.39 18.78 -3.14
N ASP A 62 1.49 18.82 -2.37
CA ASP A 62 2.71 18.11 -2.74
C ASP A 62 2.47 16.61 -2.95
N LYS A 63 2.99 16.07 -4.07
CA LYS A 63 2.74 14.69 -4.48
C LYS A 63 3.25 13.65 -3.48
N PHE A 64 4.38 13.92 -2.81
CA PHE A 64 4.94 13.00 -1.81
C PHE A 64 4.11 13.02 -0.53
N LEU A 65 3.59 14.19 -0.13
CA LEU A 65 2.68 14.33 0.99
C LEU A 65 1.38 13.56 0.70
N VAL A 66 0.78 13.77 -0.47
CA VAL A 66 -0.44 13.07 -0.89
C VAL A 66 -0.23 11.57 -0.87
N GLU A 67 0.84 11.05 -1.48
CA GLU A 67 1.12 9.62 -1.49
C GLU A 67 1.24 9.07 -0.07
N LYS A 68 2.06 9.67 0.79
CA LYS A 68 2.26 9.21 2.17
C LYS A 68 0.95 9.18 2.97
N VAL A 69 0.19 10.25 2.96
CA VAL A 69 -1.04 10.36 3.76
C VAL A 69 -2.10 9.37 3.26
N TRP A 70 -2.34 9.35 1.94
CA TRP A 70 -3.40 8.49 1.40
C TRP A 70 -3.05 7.01 1.44
N ARG A 71 -1.76 6.62 1.32
CA ARG A 71 -1.36 5.22 1.53
C ARG A 71 -1.72 4.73 2.92
N GLN A 72 -1.51 5.52 3.96
CA GLN A 72 -1.88 5.13 5.34
C GLN A 72 -3.41 5.03 5.51
N ILE A 73 -4.16 5.99 4.97
CA ILE A 73 -5.63 5.97 5.04
C ILE A 73 -6.19 4.77 4.25
N ILE A 74 -5.66 4.47 3.06
CA ILE A 74 -6.09 3.35 2.22
C ILE A 74 -5.78 2.02 2.92
N SER A 75 -4.57 1.85 3.43
CA SER A 75 -4.13 0.63 4.10
C SER A 75 -4.91 0.35 5.38
N ALA A 76 -5.17 1.37 6.20
CA ALA A 76 -6.04 1.26 7.36
C ALA A 76 -7.46 0.80 6.98
N ASN A 77 -8.03 1.32 5.88
CA ASN A 77 -9.34 0.88 5.41
C ASN A 77 -9.32 -0.53 4.82
N LEU A 78 -8.23 -0.91 4.15
CA LEU A 78 -8.06 -2.23 3.59
C LEU A 78 -7.99 -3.29 4.70
N SER A 79 -7.28 -3.02 5.80
CA SER A 79 -7.16 -3.93 6.93
C SER A 79 -8.49 -4.20 7.66
N ILE A 80 -9.41 -3.24 7.65
CA ILE A 80 -10.77 -3.42 8.19
C ILE A 80 -11.60 -4.34 7.27
N GLN A 81 -11.33 -4.33 5.96
CA GLN A 81 -12.06 -5.13 5.00
C GLN A 81 -11.66 -6.60 5.02
N LYS A 82 -10.37 -6.88 5.11
CA LYS A 82 -9.81 -8.23 5.12
C LYS A 82 -8.42 -8.22 5.72
N VAL A 83 -8.14 -9.22 6.55
CA VAL A 83 -6.77 -9.51 6.98
C VAL A 83 -6.04 -10.16 5.80
N LEU A 84 -5.15 -9.40 5.17
CA LEU A 84 -4.28 -9.90 4.10
C LEU A 84 -3.00 -10.46 4.70
N LYS A 85 -2.57 -11.62 4.20
CA LYS A 85 -1.27 -12.20 4.51
C LYS A 85 -0.26 -11.74 3.48
N ILE A 86 0.74 -10.96 3.90
CA ILE A 86 1.72 -10.37 3.00
C ILE A 86 3.10 -10.95 3.26
N GLY A 87 3.75 -11.42 2.20
CA GLY A 87 5.15 -11.82 2.21
C GLY A 87 6.06 -10.68 1.78
N VAL A 88 7.20 -10.50 2.44
CA VAL A 88 8.24 -9.54 2.08
C VAL A 88 9.54 -10.28 1.81
N ALA A 89 10.08 -10.16 0.59
CA ALA A 89 11.36 -10.78 0.24
C ALA A 89 12.52 -9.86 0.63
N GLY A 90 13.06 -10.08 1.79
CA GLY A 90 14.14 -9.32 2.42
C GLY A 90 13.83 -8.98 3.87
N ASN A 91 14.87 -8.57 4.60
CA ASN A 91 14.75 -8.21 6.02
C ASN A 91 15.62 -7.00 6.38
N ASP A 92 16.17 -6.30 5.38
CA ASP A 92 16.90 -5.05 5.59
C ASP A 92 15.94 -3.89 5.90
N ASP A 93 16.49 -2.84 6.51
CA ASP A 93 15.70 -1.70 6.98
C ASP A 93 15.08 -0.91 5.81
N GLU A 94 15.67 -0.97 4.63
CA GLU A 94 15.18 -0.25 3.46
C GLU A 94 13.89 -0.88 2.93
N ILE A 95 13.82 -2.21 2.79
CA ILE A 95 12.60 -2.89 2.35
C ILE A 95 11.51 -2.80 3.40
N LYS A 96 11.87 -2.87 4.71
CA LYS A 96 10.90 -2.67 5.80
C LYS A 96 10.30 -1.27 5.76
N SER A 97 11.14 -0.25 5.58
CA SER A 97 10.71 1.14 5.46
C SER A 97 9.80 1.35 4.25
N ALA A 98 10.16 0.79 3.09
CA ALA A 98 9.36 0.87 1.87
C ALA A 98 8.01 0.15 2.01
N TYR A 99 8.00 -1.03 2.63
CA TYR A 99 6.79 -1.77 2.94
C TYR A 99 5.88 -0.97 3.87
N SER A 100 6.42 -0.47 4.99
CA SER A 100 5.68 0.32 5.97
C SER A 100 5.15 1.63 5.39
N ALA A 101 5.90 2.28 4.49
CA ALA A 101 5.43 3.46 3.78
C ALA A 101 4.21 3.19 2.89
N HIS A 102 4.10 1.98 2.31
CA HIS A 102 3.02 1.59 1.41
C HIS A 102 1.82 1.01 2.16
N PHE A 103 2.06 0.03 3.03
CA PHE A 103 1.00 -0.75 3.71
C PHE A 103 0.78 -0.34 5.18
N GLY A 104 1.63 0.52 5.76
CA GLY A 104 1.63 0.75 7.21
C GLY A 104 1.97 -0.51 7.99
N ASN A 105 1.52 -0.56 9.24
CA ASN A 105 1.68 -1.71 10.13
C ASN A 105 0.34 -2.42 10.39
N TYR A 106 -0.51 -2.48 9.36
CA TYR A 106 -1.89 -2.96 9.50
C TYR A 106 -2.08 -4.44 9.17
N PHE A 107 -1.05 -5.12 8.62
CA PHE A 107 -1.19 -6.48 8.09
C PHE A 107 -0.18 -7.43 8.72
N ASP A 108 -0.57 -8.71 8.83
CA ASP A 108 0.34 -9.78 9.17
C ASP A 108 1.38 -9.96 8.06
N THR A 109 2.65 -9.87 8.44
CA THR A 109 3.76 -9.85 7.50
C THR A 109 4.74 -10.97 7.79
N THR A 110 5.04 -11.78 6.79
CA THR A 110 6.08 -12.82 6.84
C THR A 110 7.28 -12.38 6.02
N HIS A 111 8.46 -12.37 6.63
CA HIS A 111 9.72 -12.06 5.96
C HIS A 111 10.38 -13.32 5.41
N PHE A 112 10.75 -13.28 4.13
CA PHE A 112 11.43 -14.36 3.42
C PHE A 112 12.86 -13.97 3.10
N LEU A 113 13.79 -14.91 3.24
CA LEU A 113 15.20 -14.68 2.94
C LEU A 113 15.50 -14.54 1.44
N SER A 114 14.59 -15.03 0.59
CA SER A 114 14.74 -14.97 -0.87
C SER A 114 13.44 -14.76 -1.60
N VAL A 115 13.50 -14.25 -2.84
CA VAL A 115 12.34 -14.15 -3.73
C VAL A 115 11.78 -15.55 -4.05
N VAL A 116 12.64 -16.57 -4.15
CA VAL A 116 12.21 -17.95 -4.45
C VAL A 116 11.33 -18.51 -3.32
N SER A 117 11.75 -18.35 -2.05
CA SER A 117 10.95 -18.81 -0.90
C SER A 117 9.63 -18.06 -0.77
N LEU A 118 9.62 -16.77 -1.07
CA LEU A 118 8.37 -16.00 -1.13
C LEU A 118 7.44 -16.52 -2.22
N LEU A 119 7.96 -16.77 -3.44
CA LEU A 119 7.15 -17.29 -4.55
C LEU A 119 6.58 -18.68 -4.25
N ALA A 120 7.35 -19.54 -3.59
CA ALA A 120 6.84 -20.86 -3.13
C ALA A 120 5.68 -20.71 -2.15
N SER A 121 5.80 -19.79 -1.18
CA SER A 121 4.72 -19.52 -0.22
C SER A 121 3.49 -18.86 -0.85
N LEU A 122 3.70 -18.06 -1.90
CA LEU A 122 2.61 -17.49 -2.70
C LEU A 122 1.87 -18.60 -3.49
N ASP A 123 2.59 -19.53 -4.09
CA ASP A 123 2.03 -20.67 -4.84
C ASP A 123 1.25 -21.61 -3.93
N ASN A 124 1.76 -21.86 -2.73
CA ASN A 124 1.08 -22.64 -1.69
C ASN A 124 -0.13 -21.93 -1.08
N LYS A 125 -0.34 -20.61 -1.39
CA LYS A 125 -1.39 -19.77 -0.81
C LYS A 125 -1.23 -19.50 0.69
N ASP A 126 -0.01 -19.65 1.23
CA ASP A 126 0.31 -19.26 2.62
C ASP A 126 0.27 -17.74 2.79
N ILE A 127 0.60 -17.01 1.70
CA ILE A 127 0.48 -15.57 1.55
C ILE A 127 -0.38 -15.23 0.32
N GLU A 128 -0.99 -14.05 0.32
CA GLU A 128 -1.86 -13.59 -0.78
C GLU A 128 -1.16 -12.56 -1.66
N ILE A 129 -0.23 -11.81 -1.09
CA ILE A 129 0.54 -10.73 -1.73
C ILE A 129 2.02 -10.92 -1.42
N GLY A 130 2.88 -10.67 -2.42
CA GLY A 130 4.32 -10.56 -2.26
C GLY A 130 4.80 -9.12 -2.48
N PHE A 131 5.69 -8.64 -1.60
CA PHE A 131 6.39 -7.37 -1.72
C PHE A 131 7.89 -7.64 -1.96
N ILE A 132 8.42 -7.20 -3.10
CA ILE A 132 9.73 -7.63 -3.60
C ILE A 132 10.48 -6.45 -4.20
N ASP A 133 11.78 -6.35 -3.93
CA ASP A 133 12.66 -5.42 -4.66
C ASP A 133 12.64 -5.70 -6.17
N SER A 134 12.42 -4.66 -6.98
CA SER A 134 12.21 -4.81 -8.42
C SER A 134 13.46 -5.34 -9.15
N LYS A 135 14.66 -4.99 -8.69
CA LYS A 135 15.91 -5.50 -9.27
C LYS A 135 16.10 -6.98 -8.96
N SER A 136 15.78 -7.39 -7.73
CA SER A 136 15.84 -8.79 -7.29
C SER A 136 14.89 -9.68 -8.08
N LEU A 137 13.66 -9.24 -8.29
CA LEU A 137 12.67 -9.94 -9.13
C LEU A 137 13.11 -10.01 -10.59
N SER A 138 13.66 -8.92 -11.14
CA SER A 138 14.15 -8.88 -12.53
C SER A 138 15.35 -9.79 -12.75
N LYS A 139 16.27 -9.87 -11.79
CA LYS A 139 17.40 -10.81 -11.83
C LYS A 139 16.90 -12.24 -11.83
N LEU A 140 15.99 -12.58 -10.93
CA LEU A 140 15.44 -13.94 -10.86
C LEU A 140 14.80 -14.36 -12.18
N LYS A 141 13.98 -13.52 -12.80
CA LYS A 141 13.33 -13.78 -14.09
C LYS A 141 14.32 -14.06 -15.25
N LYS A 142 15.54 -13.49 -15.18
CA LYS A 142 16.57 -13.70 -16.22
C LYS A 142 17.34 -15.01 -16.07
N HIS A 143 17.42 -15.53 -14.86
CA HIS A 143 18.35 -16.63 -14.53
C HIS A 143 17.63 -17.91 -14.07
N THR A 144 16.31 -17.87 -13.91
CA THR A 144 15.54 -19.00 -13.37
C THR A 144 14.24 -19.17 -14.13
N ASP A 145 13.92 -20.39 -14.50
CA ASP A 145 12.58 -20.74 -14.99
C ASP A 145 11.60 -20.75 -13.82
N ILE A 146 10.80 -19.69 -13.74
CA ILE A 146 9.85 -19.50 -12.63
C ILE A 146 8.55 -20.20 -13.01
N LYS A 147 8.26 -21.33 -12.35
CA LYS A 147 7.02 -22.10 -12.57
C LYS A 147 5.78 -21.46 -11.95
N VAL A 148 5.96 -20.57 -10.97
CA VAL A 148 4.83 -19.90 -10.27
C VAL A 148 4.15 -18.91 -11.22
N ASN A 149 2.84 -19.05 -11.38
CA ASN A 149 2.05 -18.18 -12.23
C ASN A 149 1.57 -16.94 -11.46
N PHE A 150 2.38 -15.89 -11.45
CA PHE A 150 2.08 -14.64 -10.77
C PHE A 150 2.05 -13.43 -11.72
N GLU A 151 1.44 -12.36 -11.26
CA GLU A 151 1.45 -11.06 -11.93
C GLU A 151 1.94 -9.94 -11.00
N ILE A 152 2.56 -8.92 -11.60
CA ILE A 152 2.87 -7.67 -10.90
C ILE A 152 1.64 -6.80 -10.98
N ILE A 153 1.08 -6.47 -9.83
CA ILE A 153 -0.14 -5.65 -9.72
C ILE A 153 0.14 -4.19 -9.37
N ALA A 154 1.32 -3.89 -8.81
CA ALA A 154 1.75 -2.52 -8.58
C ALA A 154 3.28 -2.37 -8.57
N ASN A 155 3.72 -1.14 -8.89
CA ASN A 155 5.11 -0.69 -8.71
C ASN A 155 5.11 0.46 -7.71
N VAL A 156 5.91 0.36 -6.67
CA VAL A 156 5.93 1.32 -5.56
C VAL A 156 7.35 1.80 -5.26
N PRO A 157 7.51 3.05 -4.80
CA PRO A 157 6.47 4.07 -4.66
C PRO A 157 5.99 4.60 -6.01
N LEU A 158 4.82 5.23 -6.03
CA LEU A 158 4.25 5.87 -7.22
C LEU A 158 5.10 7.08 -7.66
N TYR A 159 5.49 7.90 -6.68
CA TYR A 159 6.39 9.04 -6.88
C TYR A 159 7.74 8.73 -6.24
N LYS A 160 8.80 8.77 -7.06
CA LYS A 160 10.17 8.48 -6.61
C LYS A 160 10.97 9.75 -6.43
N SER A 161 11.75 9.80 -5.37
CA SER A 161 12.88 10.71 -5.23
C SER A 161 14.11 10.16 -5.98
N ALA A 162 15.13 11.01 -6.17
CA ALA A 162 16.38 10.58 -6.75
C ALA A 162 17.00 9.41 -5.96
N ASN A 163 17.47 8.38 -6.67
CA ASN A 163 18.09 7.18 -6.12
C ASN A 163 17.18 6.24 -5.26
N GLN A 164 15.88 6.52 -5.18
CA GLN A 164 14.98 5.65 -4.44
C GLN A 164 14.76 4.32 -5.17
N LYS A 165 14.84 3.21 -4.43
CA LYS A 165 14.55 1.86 -4.95
C LYS A 165 13.07 1.74 -5.32
N SER A 166 12.81 0.77 -6.20
CA SER A 166 11.47 0.36 -6.60
C SER A 166 11.18 -1.02 -6.08
N TYR A 167 9.93 -1.25 -5.75
CA TYR A 167 9.43 -2.54 -5.31
C TYR A 167 8.22 -2.94 -6.16
N ASN A 168 8.04 -4.23 -6.30
CA ASN A 168 6.88 -4.82 -6.97
C ASN A 168 5.95 -5.42 -5.93
N ILE A 169 4.66 -5.19 -6.12
CA ILE A 169 3.61 -5.92 -5.42
C ILE A 169 3.10 -6.97 -6.40
N ILE A 170 3.11 -8.23 -5.98
CA ILE A 170 2.71 -9.37 -6.80
C ILE A 170 1.59 -10.17 -6.15
N LYS A 171 0.78 -10.84 -6.96
CA LYS A 171 -0.18 -11.87 -6.54
C LYS A 171 -0.16 -13.05 -7.52
N LEU A 172 -0.78 -14.17 -7.17
CA LEU A 172 -1.06 -15.22 -8.15
C LEU A 172 -2.00 -14.66 -9.22
N LYS A 173 -1.80 -15.11 -10.46
CA LYS A 173 -2.80 -14.86 -11.51
C LYS A 173 -4.06 -15.63 -11.21
N ASP A 174 -5.18 -14.96 -11.38
CA ASP A 174 -6.47 -15.64 -11.33
C ASP A 174 -6.52 -16.65 -12.51
N ASN A 175 -6.71 -17.92 -12.21
CA ASN A 175 -7.01 -18.89 -13.25
C ASN A 175 -8.36 -18.47 -13.87
N LYS A 176 -8.32 -17.92 -15.08
CA LYS A 176 -9.56 -17.71 -15.83
C LYS A 176 -10.18 -19.06 -16.04
N SER A 177 -11.27 -19.33 -15.34
CA SER A 177 -12.18 -20.46 -15.60
C SER A 177 -12.84 -20.26 -16.95
#